data_a71f28c182b0a80167c075cbec3eba54
#
_entry.id   a71f28c182b0a80167c075cbec3eba54
#
_cell.length_a   1.000
_cell.length_b   1.000
_cell.length_c   1.000
_cell.angle_alpha   90.00
_cell.angle_beta   90.00
_cell.angle_gamma   90.00
#
_symmetry.space_group_name_H-M   'P 1'
#
loop_
_entity.id
_entity.type
_entity.pdbx_description
1 polymer ?
#
loop_
_entity_poly.entity_id
_entity_poly.type
_entity_poly.pdbx_seq_one_letter_code
_entity_poly.pdbx_strand_id
1 'polypeptide(L)'
;MALYVQKYGGTSVGTTDRIEHVADKVKSFCDNGHDVVVVVSAMSGETNRLLSLASAITDQPNPREMDVLVSTGEQVTIALLCMALQKRGCSARSYTGDQVRIVTDSAHTKARIKHIDVEAIQNDLKTGRVVVVAGFQGVDELGNTTTLGRGGSDTTAVALAAALKADECQIYTDVDGVYTTDPRVVDSARRLDKITFEEMLEMASQGSKVLQIRSVEFAGKYNVPLRVLSSFVDGPGTLITLEEEQPMEQPVISGIAFNRDEAKLTVLGVPDIPGVASRILGPVSAANIEVDMIVQNVADDNSTDFTFTVHRNDFERVKKVLNEVGNDLGAREVRGDANIAKVSIVGVGMRSHAGVASKMFDTLAAENINIQMISTSEIKVAVVIAERYLELAVRALHSAFELDAREQNR
;
A
#
# COMPACT_ATOMS: atom_id res chain seq x y z
N MET A 1 22.05 21.73 -4.57
CA MET A 1 22.24 20.66 -3.58
C MET A 1 20.87 20.30 -3.08
N ALA A 2 20.41 19.11 -3.38
CA ALA A 2 19.07 18.64 -2.98
C ALA A 2 19.23 17.46 -2.00
N LEU A 3 18.26 17.27 -1.12
CA LEU A 3 18.21 16.14 -0.18
C LEU A 3 17.21 15.10 -0.69
N TYR A 4 17.71 13.91 -0.95
CA TYR A 4 16.91 12.75 -1.34
C TYR A 4 16.83 11.73 -0.21
N VAL A 5 15.63 11.22 0.04
CA VAL A 5 15.44 10.00 0.85
C VAL A 5 15.12 8.86 -0.10
N GLN A 6 16.00 7.86 -0.16
CA GLN A 6 15.88 6.73 -1.09
C GLN A 6 15.55 5.45 -0.31
N LYS A 7 14.45 4.78 -0.64
CA LYS A 7 14.10 3.49 -0.04
C LYS A 7 14.34 2.35 -1.02
N TYR A 8 15.03 1.32 -0.58
CA TYR A 8 15.23 0.10 -1.35
C TYR A 8 14.56 -1.10 -0.70
N GLY A 9 13.66 -1.76 -1.45
CA GLY A 9 12.91 -2.93 -1.00
C GLY A 9 13.78 -4.20 -0.91
N GLY A 10 13.25 -5.27 -0.31
CA GLY A 10 13.98 -6.51 -0.10
C GLY A 10 14.51 -7.14 -1.39
N THR A 11 13.78 -7.06 -2.50
CA THR A 11 14.25 -7.52 -3.83
C THR A 11 15.40 -6.69 -4.37
N SER A 12 15.43 -5.39 -4.04
CA SER A 12 16.49 -4.46 -4.43
C SER A 12 17.81 -4.72 -3.72
N VAL A 13 17.77 -5.31 -2.53
CA VAL A 13 18.93 -5.63 -1.66
C VAL A 13 19.04 -7.13 -1.36
N GLY A 14 18.43 -7.98 -2.17
CA GLY A 14 18.27 -9.41 -1.92
C GLY A 14 19.55 -10.23 -1.98
N THR A 15 20.61 -9.73 -2.60
CA THR A 15 21.93 -10.35 -2.68
C THR A 15 23.03 -9.30 -2.51
N THR A 16 24.27 -9.75 -2.25
CA THR A 16 25.42 -8.85 -2.17
C THR A 16 25.64 -8.07 -3.46
N ASP A 17 25.44 -8.69 -4.63
CA ASP A 17 25.55 -8.01 -5.93
C ASP A 17 24.49 -6.90 -6.10
N ARG A 18 23.29 -7.12 -5.57
CA ARG A 18 22.23 -6.10 -5.55
C ARG A 18 22.61 -4.94 -4.62
N ILE A 19 23.16 -5.23 -3.46
CA ILE A 19 23.65 -4.19 -2.52
C ILE A 19 24.76 -3.37 -3.16
N GLU A 20 25.70 -4.00 -3.87
CA GLU A 20 26.73 -3.32 -4.64
C GLU A 20 26.12 -2.39 -5.70
N HIS A 21 25.12 -2.84 -6.45
CA HIS A 21 24.42 -2.02 -7.43
C HIS A 21 23.68 -0.83 -6.80
N VAL A 22 23.03 -1.02 -5.64
CA VAL A 22 22.44 0.09 -4.88
C VAL A 22 23.50 1.09 -4.44
N ALA A 23 24.66 0.63 -3.99
CA ALA A 23 25.76 1.52 -3.62
C ALA A 23 26.29 2.34 -4.81
N ASP A 24 26.34 1.77 -6.04
CA ASP A 24 26.70 2.52 -7.26
C ASP A 24 25.67 3.63 -7.55
N LYS A 25 24.38 3.30 -7.42
CA LYS A 25 23.30 4.26 -7.63
C LYS A 25 23.35 5.41 -6.61
N VAL A 26 23.48 5.11 -5.33
CA VAL A 26 23.60 6.11 -4.26
C VAL A 26 24.85 7.00 -4.49
N LYS A 27 25.98 6.37 -4.84
CA LYS A 27 27.22 7.12 -5.17
C LYS A 27 26.99 8.15 -6.27
N SER A 28 26.25 7.80 -7.32
CA SER A 28 26.00 8.73 -8.42
C SER A 28 25.27 10.02 -7.98
N PHE A 29 24.37 9.93 -7.00
CA PHE A 29 23.72 11.11 -6.40
C PHE A 29 24.71 11.95 -5.60
N CYS A 30 25.59 11.32 -4.83
CA CYS A 30 26.62 12.02 -4.07
C CYS A 30 27.64 12.71 -4.99
N ASP A 31 28.05 12.06 -6.07
CA ASP A 31 28.97 12.62 -7.06
C ASP A 31 28.37 13.83 -7.79
N ASN A 32 27.03 13.89 -7.90
CA ASN A 32 26.29 15.04 -8.43
C ASN A 32 26.04 16.14 -7.37
N GLY A 33 26.59 16.01 -6.17
CA GLY A 33 26.52 17.03 -5.11
C GLY A 33 25.20 17.05 -4.34
N HIS A 34 24.50 15.93 -4.27
CA HIS A 34 23.27 15.78 -3.49
C HIS A 34 23.50 15.09 -2.13
N ASP A 35 22.71 15.44 -1.14
CA ASP A 35 22.64 14.73 0.12
C ASP A 35 21.69 13.53 0.00
N VAL A 36 22.08 12.39 0.57
CA VAL A 36 21.29 11.15 0.48
C VAL A 36 21.12 10.48 1.83
N VAL A 37 19.88 10.22 2.17
CA VAL A 37 19.48 9.29 3.25
C VAL A 37 18.90 8.05 2.60
N VAL A 38 19.44 6.88 2.95
CA VAL A 38 18.99 5.60 2.38
C VAL A 38 18.24 4.81 3.44
N VAL A 39 17.07 4.33 3.11
CA VAL A 39 16.28 3.40 3.95
C VAL A 39 16.25 2.05 3.26
N VAL A 40 16.62 0.99 3.96
CA VAL A 40 16.63 -0.36 3.40
C VAL A 40 15.71 -1.31 4.15
N SER A 41 15.12 -2.24 3.41
CA SER A 41 14.45 -3.41 3.98
C SER A 41 15.47 -4.52 4.28
N ALA A 42 15.04 -5.55 5.00
CA ALA A 42 15.77 -6.81 5.08
C ALA A 42 15.97 -7.42 3.68
N MET A 43 16.99 -8.22 3.50
CA MET A 43 17.24 -8.99 2.27
C MET A 43 16.03 -9.87 1.95
N SER A 44 15.78 -10.11 0.65
CA SER A 44 14.63 -10.90 0.20
C SER A 44 14.56 -12.27 0.90
N GLY A 45 13.39 -12.60 1.46
CA GLY A 45 13.14 -13.85 2.20
C GLY A 45 13.60 -13.85 3.67
N GLU A 46 14.42 -12.88 4.11
CA GLU A 46 14.97 -12.87 5.45
C GLU A 46 13.89 -12.71 6.54
N THR A 47 12.97 -11.79 6.37
CA THR A 47 11.83 -11.61 7.30
C THR A 47 11.02 -12.90 7.44
N ASN A 48 10.73 -13.59 6.33
CA ASN A 48 10.00 -14.86 6.37
C ASN A 48 10.80 -15.96 7.06
N ARG A 49 12.12 -16.01 6.86
CA ARG A 49 13.01 -16.94 7.57
C ARG A 49 12.96 -16.72 9.08
N LEU A 50 13.04 -15.46 9.52
CA LEU A 50 12.96 -15.10 10.94
C LEU A 50 11.60 -15.46 11.55
N LEU A 51 10.51 -15.17 10.86
CA LEU A 51 9.15 -15.56 11.27
C LEU A 51 9.00 -17.08 11.39
N SER A 52 9.59 -17.85 10.47
CA SER A 52 9.58 -19.31 10.50
C SER A 52 10.35 -19.86 11.72
N LEU A 53 11.45 -19.21 12.12
CA LEU A 53 12.17 -19.58 13.33
C LEU A 53 11.33 -19.38 14.59
N ALA A 54 10.60 -18.26 14.68
CA ALA A 54 9.70 -18.02 15.81
C ALA A 54 8.58 -19.07 15.87
N SER A 55 7.94 -19.36 14.73
CA SER A 55 6.87 -20.36 14.63
C SER A 55 7.34 -21.78 14.97
N ALA A 56 8.63 -22.10 14.75
CA ALA A 56 9.21 -23.38 15.14
C ALA A 56 9.38 -23.53 16.67
N ILE A 57 9.39 -22.40 17.40
CA ILE A 57 9.50 -22.40 18.88
C ILE A 57 8.12 -22.39 19.53
N THR A 58 7.18 -21.59 19.00
CA THR A 58 5.84 -21.44 19.57
C THR A 58 4.81 -20.97 18.53
N ASP A 59 3.58 -21.46 18.67
CA ASP A 59 2.45 -21.02 17.84
C ASP A 59 1.92 -19.62 18.23
N GLN A 60 2.31 -19.12 19.41
CA GLN A 60 1.90 -17.83 19.95
C GLN A 60 3.11 -17.04 20.46
N PRO A 61 3.96 -16.53 19.55
CA PRO A 61 5.11 -15.74 19.94
C PRO A 61 4.70 -14.43 20.60
N ASN A 62 5.43 -14.02 21.63
CA ASN A 62 5.22 -12.71 22.24
C ASN A 62 5.51 -11.60 21.21
N PRO A 63 4.59 -10.64 20.99
CA PRO A 63 4.74 -9.59 19.97
C PRO A 63 6.00 -8.74 20.15
N ARG A 64 6.40 -8.42 21.39
CA ARG A 64 7.63 -7.69 21.67
C ARG A 64 8.86 -8.46 21.23
N GLU A 65 8.95 -9.76 21.54
CA GLU A 65 10.09 -10.59 21.15
C GLU A 65 10.11 -10.83 19.64
N MET A 66 8.93 -10.84 19.01
CA MET A 66 8.82 -10.89 17.56
C MET A 66 9.43 -9.65 16.92
N ASP A 67 9.16 -8.45 17.44
CA ASP A 67 9.73 -7.19 16.96
C ASP A 67 11.27 -7.21 17.07
N VAL A 68 11.81 -7.67 18.21
CA VAL A 68 13.26 -7.82 18.40
C VAL A 68 13.85 -8.77 17.35
N LEU A 69 13.21 -9.91 17.11
CA LEU A 69 13.70 -10.91 16.16
C LEU A 69 13.71 -10.37 14.72
N VAL A 70 12.55 -9.86 14.24
CA VAL A 70 12.42 -9.48 12.82
C VAL A 70 13.20 -8.22 12.47
N SER A 71 13.43 -7.30 13.43
CA SER A 71 14.22 -6.07 13.22
C SER A 71 15.70 -6.34 12.91
N THR A 72 16.21 -7.56 13.19
CA THR A 72 17.61 -7.92 12.90
C THR A 72 17.90 -8.01 11.40
N GLY A 73 16.89 -8.26 10.58
CA GLY A 73 17.03 -8.38 9.13
C GLY A 73 17.57 -7.12 8.47
N GLU A 74 17.00 -5.97 8.81
CA GLU A 74 17.44 -4.68 8.30
C GLU A 74 18.82 -4.27 8.83
N GLN A 75 19.18 -4.71 10.05
CA GLN A 75 20.51 -4.43 10.63
C GLN A 75 21.63 -5.06 9.81
N VAL A 76 21.39 -6.26 9.26
CA VAL A 76 22.35 -6.88 8.33
C VAL A 76 22.49 -6.01 7.06
N THR A 77 21.38 -5.58 6.49
CA THR A 77 21.38 -4.86 5.22
C THR A 77 22.04 -3.48 5.32
N ILE A 78 21.78 -2.71 6.40
CA ILE A 78 22.38 -1.37 6.59
C ILE A 78 23.91 -1.47 6.72
N ALA A 79 24.40 -2.49 7.41
CA ALA A 79 25.83 -2.69 7.58
C ALA A 79 26.51 -3.05 6.26
N LEU A 80 25.95 -3.99 5.48
CA LEU A 80 26.48 -4.39 4.18
C LEU A 80 26.46 -3.24 3.18
N LEU A 81 25.40 -2.45 3.13
CA LEU A 81 25.33 -1.28 2.23
C LEU A 81 26.37 -0.22 2.61
N CYS A 82 26.57 0.07 3.90
CA CYS A 82 27.61 0.99 4.33
C CYS A 82 29.01 0.51 3.93
N MET A 83 29.32 -0.78 4.08
CA MET A 83 30.58 -1.36 3.61
C MET A 83 30.76 -1.21 2.10
N ALA A 84 29.70 -1.44 1.32
CA ALA A 84 29.72 -1.27 -0.13
C ALA A 84 29.95 0.17 -0.56
N LEU A 85 29.34 1.14 0.14
CA LEU A 85 29.54 2.59 -0.08
C LEU A 85 30.97 3.02 0.26
N GLN A 86 31.48 2.58 1.42
CA GLN A 86 32.84 2.89 1.87
C GLN A 86 33.91 2.31 0.93
N LYS A 87 33.71 1.10 0.39
CA LYS A 87 34.55 0.51 -0.67
C LYS A 87 34.64 1.41 -1.93
N ARG A 88 33.61 2.21 -2.18
CA ARG A 88 33.55 3.17 -3.29
C ARG A 88 34.05 4.57 -2.96
N GLY A 89 34.58 4.75 -1.76
CA GLY A 89 35.08 6.05 -1.28
C GLY A 89 33.99 6.99 -0.78
N CYS A 90 32.72 6.53 -0.64
CA CYS A 90 31.68 7.32 0.00
C CYS A 90 31.76 7.17 1.52
N SER A 91 31.84 8.29 2.25
CA SER A 91 31.66 8.27 3.70
C SER A 91 30.20 7.89 4.00
N ALA A 92 29.98 6.78 4.71
CA ALA A 92 28.64 6.31 5.03
C ALA A 92 28.55 5.80 6.47
N ARG A 93 27.36 5.98 7.08
CA ARG A 93 27.07 5.52 8.44
C ARG A 93 25.71 4.88 8.52
N SER A 94 25.63 3.71 9.17
CA SER A 94 24.39 3.00 9.40
C SER A 94 23.77 3.35 10.75
N TYR A 95 22.42 3.34 10.78
CA TYR A 95 21.62 3.58 11.97
C TYR A 95 20.45 2.60 12.05
N THR A 96 20.20 2.08 13.24
CA THR A 96 18.94 1.43 13.57
C THR A 96 17.85 2.48 13.84
N GLY A 97 16.58 2.05 13.87
CA GLY A 97 15.47 2.96 14.21
C GLY A 97 15.58 3.60 15.60
N ASP A 98 16.16 2.89 16.57
CA ASP A 98 16.43 3.42 17.90
C ASP A 98 17.52 4.50 17.87
N GLN A 99 18.62 4.28 17.18
CA GLN A 99 19.74 5.22 17.11
C GLN A 99 19.37 6.58 16.48
N VAL A 100 18.42 6.62 15.56
CA VAL A 100 17.82 7.84 15.01
C VAL A 100 16.49 8.18 15.66
N ARG A 101 16.16 7.53 16.78
CA ARG A 101 14.98 7.76 17.61
C ARG A 101 13.68 7.90 16.80
N ILE A 102 13.38 6.89 15.98
CA ILE A 102 12.05 6.74 15.39
C ILE A 102 11.12 6.28 16.52
N VAL A 103 10.58 7.26 17.25
CA VAL A 103 9.74 7.02 18.44
C VAL A 103 8.34 6.59 18.00
N THR A 104 7.88 5.47 18.55
CA THR A 104 6.57 4.88 18.24
C THR A 104 5.70 4.72 19.49
N ASP A 105 4.45 4.29 19.29
CA ASP A 105 3.67 3.68 20.37
C ASP A 105 4.16 2.23 20.61
N SER A 106 3.61 1.60 21.67
CA SER A 106 3.96 0.23 22.08
C SER A 106 3.06 -0.84 21.43
N ALA A 107 2.41 -0.53 20.30
CA ALA A 107 1.61 -1.51 19.55
C ALA A 107 2.51 -2.43 18.73
N HIS A 108 3.21 -3.35 19.42
CA HIS A 108 4.17 -4.27 18.80
C HIS A 108 3.60 -4.93 17.54
N THR A 109 4.47 -5.19 16.55
CA THR A 109 4.21 -5.72 15.20
C THR A 109 3.47 -4.78 14.24
N LYS A 110 2.87 -3.68 14.73
CA LYS A 110 2.11 -2.68 13.94
C LYS A 110 2.17 -1.28 14.55
N ALA A 111 3.30 -0.93 15.13
CA ALA A 111 3.52 0.34 15.81
C ALA A 111 3.32 1.56 14.90
N ARG A 112 2.95 2.69 15.50
CA ARG A 112 2.75 3.96 14.80
C ARG A 112 3.82 4.96 15.23
N ILE A 113 4.43 5.62 14.24
CA ILE A 113 5.44 6.65 14.47
C ILE A 113 4.78 7.86 15.12
N LYS A 114 5.30 8.29 16.26
CA LYS A 114 4.91 9.49 16.99
C LYS A 114 5.81 10.67 16.65
N HIS A 115 7.12 10.43 16.64
CA HIS A 115 8.15 11.45 16.45
C HIS A 115 9.43 10.84 15.90
N ILE A 116 10.23 11.63 15.17
CA ILE A 116 11.57 11.26 14.72
C ILE A 116 12.54 12.38 15.14
N ASP A 117 13.64 12.00 15.76
CA ASP A 117 14.74 12.93 16.02
C ASP A 117 15.74 12.90 14.86
N VAL A 118 15.83 14.01 14.15
CA VAL A 118 16.67 14.12 12.94
C VAL A 118 18.06 14.68 13.19
N GLU A 119 18.41 15.05 14.43
CA GLU A 119 19.65 15.75 14.74
C GLU A 119 20.90 14.93 14.33
N ALA A 120 20.93 13.65 14.65
CA ALA A 120 22.05 12.77 14.31
C ALA A 120 22.21 12.66 12.77
N ILE A 121 21.11 12.54 12.04
CA ILE A 121 21.10 12.48 10.59
C ILE A 121 21.61 13.78 9.99
N GLN A 122 21.08 14.92 10.42
CA GLN A 122 21.47 16.24 9.91
C GLN A 122 22.95 16.54 10.18
N ASN A 123 23.48 16.12 11.33
CA ASN A 123 24.90 16.32 11.65
C ASN A 123 25.80 15.47 10.73
N ASP A 124 25.41 14.26 10.39
CA ASP A 124 26.17 13.43 9.43
C ASP A 124 26.08 13.99 8.00
N LEU A 125 24.90 14.42 7.54
CA LEU A 125 24.73 15.04 6.21
C LEU A 125 25.60 16.29 6.06
N LYS A 126 25.68 17.18 7.07
CA LYS A 126 26.56 18.35 7.06
C LYS A 126 28.03 18.02 6.85
N THR A 127 28.45 16.81 7.17
CA THR A 127 29.83 16.34 6.94
C THR A 127 30.01 15.62 5.60
N GLY A 128 29.01 15.64 4.72
CA GLY A 128 28.99 14.94 3.43
C GLY A 128 28.88 13.42 3.56
N ARG A 129 28.30 12.94 4.65
CA ARG A 129 28.15 11.50 4.91
C ARG A 129 26.81 10.99 4.43
N VAL A 130 26.77 9.88 3.71
CA VAL A 130 25.56 9.13 3.41
C VAL A 130 25.03 8.49 4.70
N VAL A 131 23.78 8.70 5.00
CA VAL A 131 23.11 8.10 6.16
C VAL A 131 22.28 6.91 5.70
N VAL A 132 22.52 5.72 6.28
CA VAL A 132 21.78 4.49 5.95
C VAL A 132 20.96 4.06 7.16
N VAL A 133 19.65 4.05 7.04
CA VAL A 133 18.70 3.77 8.15
C VAL A 133 18.02 2.44 7.91
N ALA A 134 17.94 1.61 8.96
CA ALA A 134 17.13 0.41 8.96
C ALA A 134 15.64 0.80 8.88
N GLY A 135 14.97 0.39 7.82
CA GLY A 135 13.54 0.56 7.68
C GLY A 135 12.73 -0.34 8.62
N PHE A 136 11.40 -0.18 8.62
CA PHE A 136 10.48 -1.08 9.31
C PHE A 136 10.49 -1.02 10.84
N GLN A 137 11.49 -0.46 11.49
CA GLN A 137 11.70 -0.51 12.94
C GLN A 137 11.76 0.87 13.60
N GLY A 138 11.40 0.91 14.86
CA GLY A 138 11.48 2.07 15.74
C GLY A 138 11.70 1.65 17.20
N VAL A 139 11.46 2.57 18.11
CA VAL A 139 11.61 2.37 19.56
C VAL A 139 10.41 2.99 20.28
N ASP A 140 9.86 2.32 21.27
CA ASP A 140 8.84 2.90 22.13
C ASP A 140 9.45 3.78 23.25
N GLU A 141 8.61 4.45 24.02
CA GLU A 141 9.04 5.33 25.12
C GLU A 141 9.77 4.58 26.25
N LEU A 142 9.60 3.26 26.33
CA LEU A 142 10.25 2.39 27.32
C LEU A 142 11.59 1.83 26.81
N GLY A 143 12.01 2.16 25.57
CA GLY A 143 13.23 1.66 24.95
C GLY A 143 13.08 0.28 24.31
N ASN A 144 11.86 -0.24 24.14
CA ASN A 144 11.66 -1.51 23.45
C ASN A 144 11.68 -1.29 21.93
N THR A 145 12.34 -2.18 21.21
CA THR A 145 12.25 -2.23 19.75
C THR A 145 10.82 -2.51 19.33
N THR A 146 10.33 -1.76 18.34
CA THR A 146 9.02 -1.92 17.75
C THR A 146 9.13 -2.07 16.24
N THR A 147 8.14 -2.71 15.61
CA THR A 147 8.05 -2.78 14.15
C THR A 147 6.75 -2.18 13.64
N LEU A 148 6.81 -1.59 12.42
CA LEU A 148 5.72 -0.80 11.84
C LEU A 148 4.70 -1.65 11.07
N GLY A 149 4.93 -2.95 10.97
CA GLY A 149 4.10 -3.85 10.19
C GLY A 149 4.38 -3.78 8.69
N ARG A 150 3.49 -4.37 7.89
CA ARG A 150 3.66 -4.48 6.43
C ARG A 150 3.86 -3.09 5.78
N GLY A 151 4.84 -2.98 4.87
CA GLY A 151 5.21 -1.72 4.23
C GLY A 151 5.90 -0.73 5.16
N GLY A 152 6.40 -1.19 6.31
CA GLY A 152 7.05 -0.35 7.32
C GLY A 152 8.28 0.40 6.80
N SER A 153 9.06 -0.20 5.88
CA SER A 153 10.23 0.49 5.29
C SER A 153 9.82 1.67 4.40
N ASP A 154 8.71 1.56 3.64
CA ASP A 154 8.16 2.68 2.86
C ASP A 154 7.69 3.79 3.81
N THR A 155 6.99 3.41 4.88
CA THR A 155 6.54 4.34 5.92
C THR A 155 7.73 5.03 6.61
N THR A 156 8.81 4.29 6.93
CA THR A 156 10.04 4.86 7.49
C THR A 156 10.65 5.91 6.55
N ALA A 157 10.77 5.59 5.25
CA ALA A 157 11.37 6.50 4.29
C ALA A 157 10.57 7.80 4.15
N VAL A 158 9.26 7.70 4.00
CA VAL A 158 8.39 8.88 3.90
C VAL A 158 8.40 9.70 5.19
N ALA A 159 8.40 9.04 6.35
CA ALA A 159 8.46 9.74 7.64
C ALA A 159 9.78 10.49 7.84
N LEU A 160 10.91 9.88 7.44
CA LEU A 160 12.21 10.54 7.44
C LEU A 160 12.25 11.70 6.44
N ALA A 161 11.72 11.53 5.22
CA ALA A 161 11.64 12.60 4.24
C ALA A 161 10.82 13.79 4.75
N ALA A 162 9.69 13.54 5.40
CA ALA A 162 8.88 14.58 6.04
C ALA A 162 9.65 15.30 7.16
N ALA A 163 10.26 14.56 8.07
CA ALA A 163 10.98 15.11 9.22
C ALA A 163 12.21 15.91 8.80
N LEU A 164 12.90 15.48 7.75
CA LEU A 164 14.09 16.15 7.19
C LEU A 164 13.74 17.26 6.20
N LYS A 165 12.49 17.38 5.77
CA LYS A 165 12.02 18.26 4.68
C LYS A 165 12.81 18.00 3.40
N ALA A 166 12.91 16.73 3.01
CA ALA A 166 13.61 16.31 1.81
C ALA A 166 12.93 16.84 0.54
N ASP A 167 13.71 17.11 -0.49
CA ASP A 167 13.20 17.57 -1.78
C ASP A 167 12.37 16.49 -2.48
N GLU A 168 12.75 15.22 -2.34
CA GLU A 168 12.00 14.08 -2.90
C GLU A 168 12.26 12.80 -2.08
N CYS A 169 11.21 11.99 -1.89
CA CYS A 169 11.32 10.63 -1.39
C CYS A 169 11.19 9.65 -2.57
N GLN A 170 12.19 8.81 -2.78
CA GLN A 170 12.27 7.86 -3.89
C GLN A 170 12.09 6.42 -3.38
N ILE A 171 11.05 5.75 -3.86
CA ILE A 171 10.78 4.33 -3.54
C ILE A 171 11.25 3.47 -4.71
N TYR A 172 12.37 2.80 -4.51
CA TYR A 172 12.92 1.83 -5.46
C TYR A 172 12.33 0.44 -5.19
N THR A 173 11.72 -0.13 -6.23
CA THR A 173 11.01 -1.40 -6.18
C THR A 173 11.29 -2.25 -7.44
N ASP A 174 10.57 -3.33 -7.64
CA ASP A 174 10.70 -4.23 -8.81
C ASP A 174 9.90 -3.77 -10.04
N VAL A 175 9.13 -2.69 -9.93
CA VAL A 175 8.44 -2.05 -11.04
C VAL A 175 9.02 -0.64 -11.29
N ASP A 176 8.88 -0.13 -12.52
CA ASP A 176 9.44 1.15 -12.94
C ASP A 176 8.49 2.34 -12.79
N GLY A 177 7.36 2.13 -12.08
CA GLY A 177 6.38 3.18 -11.79
C GLY A 177 4.99 2.63 -11.50
N VAL A 178 4.01 3.53 -11.46
CA VAL A 178 2.59 3.24 -11.35
C VAL A 178 2.00 3.17 -12.75
N TYR A 179 1.20 2.16 -13.03
CA TYR A 179 0.60 1.91 -14.34
C TYR A 179 -0.91 2.14 -14.32
N THR A 180 -1.49 2.40 -15.47
CA THR A 180 -2.94 2.53 -15.66
C THR A 180 -3.71 1.27 -15.23
N THR A 181 -3.06 0.11 -15.25
CA THR A 181 -3.47 -1.14 -14.59
C THR A 181 -2.25 -2.08 -14.52
N ASP A 182 -2.42 -3.29 -14.00
CA ASP A 182 -1.33 -4.28 -13.93
C ASP A 182 -0.91 -4.73 -15.35
N PRO A 183 0.33 -4.46 -15.79
CA PRO A 183 0.82 -4.83 -17.12
C PRO A 183 0.86 -6.35 -17.36
N ARG A 184 0.80 -7.18 -16.30
CA ARG A 184 0.69 -8.63 -16.41
C ARG A 184 -0.71 -9.10 -16.84
N VAL A 185 -1.72 -8.24 -16.71
CA VAL A 185 -3.12 -8.49 -17.09
C VAL A 185 -3.45 -7.80 -18.41
N VAL A 186 -2.89 -6.61 -18.64
CA VAL A 186 -3.09 -5.79 -19.83
C VAL A 186 -1.74 -5.36 -20.40
N ASP A 187 -1.30 -5.98 -21.47
CA ASP A 187 0.02 -5.70 -22.09
C ASP A 187 0.16 -4.24 -22.57
N SER A 188 -0.95 -3.60 -22.93
CA SER A 188 -0.99 -2.19 -23.33
C SER A 188 -1.11 -1.21 -22.16
N ALA A 189 -1.05 -1.68 -20.91
CA ALA A 189 -1.03 -0.79 -19.75
C ALA A 189 0.14 0.18 -19.81
N ARG A 190 -0.14 1.44 -19.57
CA ARG A 190 0.83 2.54 -19.67
C ARG A 190 1.30 2.98 -18.29
N ARG A 191 2.60 3.25 -18.17
CA ARG A 191 3.11 3.91 -16.97
C ARG A 191 2.62 5.36 -16.92
N LEU A 192 2.20 5.83 -15.76
CA LEU A 192 1.85 7.20 -15.47
C LEU A 192 3.11 8.01 -15.18
N ASP A 193 3.26 9.17 -15.78
CA ASP A 193 4.36 10.07 -15.46
C ASP A 193 4.13 10.77 -14.12
N LYS A 194 2.87 11.15 -13.87
CA LYS A 194 2.40 11.74 -12.60
C LYS A 194 1.07 11.13 -12.18
N ILE A 195 0.80 11.13 -10.88
CA ILE A 195 -0.49 10.78 -10.27
C ILE A 195 -0.67 11.58 -8.99
N THR A 196 -1.90 11.95 -8.63
CA THR A 196 -2.16 12.64 -7.36
C THR A 196 -2.05 11.71 -6.16
N PHE A 197 -1.78 12.27 -4.97
CA PHE A 197 -1.83 11.48 -3.73
C PHE A 197 -3.19 10.83 -3.51
N GLU A 198 -4.27 11.52 -3.85
CA GLU A 198 -5.64 11.04 -3.69
C GLU A 198 -5.92 9.83 -4.58
N GLU A 199 -5.56 9.90 -5.87
CA GLU A 199 -5.68 8.77 -6.80
C GLU A 199 -4.79 7.60 -6.41
N MET A 200 -3.54 7.87 -6.04
CA MET A 200 -2.62 6.81 -5.63
C MET A 200 -3.10 6.10 -4.36
N LEU A 201 -3.63 6.86 -3.39
CA LEU A 201 -4.22 6.31 -2.17
C LEU A 201 -5.42 5.42 -2.50
N GLU A 202 -6.29 5.90 -3.39
CA GLU A 202 -7.44 5.11 -3.82
C GLU A 202 -7.02 3.86 -4.59
N MET A 203 -6.10 3.97 -5.57
CA MET A 203 -5.58 2.80 -6.28
C MET A 203 -4.93 1.78 -5.35
N ALA A 204 -4.15 2.23 -4.37
CA ALA A 204 -3.53 1.35 -3.37
C ALA A 204 -4.59 0.63 -2.52
N SER A 205 -5.66 1.32 -2.12
CA SER A 205 -6.78 0.75 -1.35
C SER A 205 -7.59 -0.26 -2.18
N GLN A 206 -7.64 -0.07 -3.51
CA GLN A 206 -8.37 -0.94 -4.42
C GLN A 206 -7.55 -2.13 -4.93
N GLY A 207 -6.29 -2.28 -4.53
CA GLY A 207 -5.48 -3.47 -4.82
C GLY A 207 -4.25 -3.24 -5.68
N SER A 208 -3.92 -2.00 -6.05
CA SER A 208 -2.62 -1.68 -6.64
C SER A 208 -1.52 -1.88 -5.59
N LYS A 209 -0.65 -2.88 -5.78
CA LYS A 209 0.33 -3.31 -4.76
C LYS A 209 1.68 -2.58 -4.88
N VAL A 210 1.76 -1.49 -5.64
CA VAL A 210 3.02 -0.76 -5.90
C VAL A 210 3.51 -0.03 -4.65
N LEU A 211 2.59 0.65 -3.95
CA LEU A 211 2.87 1.36 -2.71
C LEU A 211 1.92 0.91 -1.59
N GLN A 212 2.39 1.00 -0.37
CA GLN A 212 1.55 0.77 0.81
C GLN A 212 0.67 1.99 1.10
N ILE A 213 -0.61 1.75 1.39
CA ILE A 213 -1.61 2.81 1.69
C ILE A 213 -1.06 3.79 2.72
N ARG A 214 -0.53 3.27 3.83
CA ARG A 214 -0.01 4.08 4.94
C ARG A 214 1.14 5.00 4.53
N SER A 215 2.02 4.60 3.61
CA SER A 215 3.11 5.46 3.13
C SER A 215 2.60 6.57 2.23
N VAL A 216 1.60 6.31 1.39
CA VAL A 216 0.96 7.31 0.53
C VAL A 216 0.18 8.32 1.38
N GLU A 217 -0.61 7.84 2.36
CA GLU A 217 -1.33 8.69 3.31
C GLU A 217 -0.38 9.63 4.06
N PHE A 218 0.75 9.10 4.52
CA PHE A 218 1.75 9.88 5.25
C PHE A 218 2.41 10.92 4.33
N ALA A 219 2.77 10.53 3.10
CA ALA A 219 3.35 11.45 2.11
C ALA A 219 2.38 12.59 1.76
N GLY A 220 1.12 12.30 1.52
CA GLY A 220 0.09 13.30 1.25
C GLY A 220 -0.13 14.26 2.43
N LYS A 221 -0.19 13.72 3.67
CA LYS A 221 -0.37 14.52 4.90
C LYS A 221 0.75 15.54 5.12
N TYR A 222 1.98 15.19 4.78
CA TYR A 222 3.17 16.03 5.00
C TYR A 222 3.69 16.70 3.73
N ASN A 223 2.95 16.55 2.61
CA ASN A 223 3.32 17.09 1.29
C ASN A 223 4.74 16.70 0.85
N VAL A 224 5.10 15.42 1.04
CA VAL A 224 6.39 14.89 0.62
C VAL A 224 6.29 14.45 -0.83
N PRO A 225 7.00 15.08 -1.80
CA PRO A 225 7.07 14.57 -3.16
C PRO A 225 7.58 13.13 -3.15
N LEU A 226 6.80 12.21 -3.73
CA LEU A 226 7.09 10.78 -3.69
C LEU A 226 7.26 10.27 -5.11
N ARG A 227 8.35 9.56 -5.39
CA ARG A 227 8.59 8.96 -6.71
C ARG A 227 8.80 7.47 -6.62
N VAL A 228 8.10 6.73 -7.48
CA VAL A 228 8.30 5.28 -7.66
C VAL A 228 9.26 5.04 -8.80
N LEU A 229 10.28 4.23 -8.56
CA LEU A 229 11.37 3.95 -9.48
C LEU A 229 11.73 2.46 -9.47
N SER A 230 12.26 1.96 -10.58
CA SER A 230 12.82 0.62 -10.61
C SER A 230 14.22 0.56 -9.99
N SER A 231 14.46 -0.51 -9.23
CA SER A 231 15.82 -0.87 -8.77
C SER A 231 16.67 -1.49 -9.87
N PHE A 232 16.06 -1.89 -11.01
CA PHE A 232 16.66 -2.75 -12.03
C PHE A 232 16.88 -2.05 -13.37
N VAL A 233 16.04 -1.07 -13.67
CA VAL A 233 16.05 -0.32 -14.92
C VAL A 233 16.03 1.17 -14.62
N ASP A 234 16.88 1.93 -15.25
CA ASP A 234 16.87 3.39 -15.11
C ASP A 234 15.70 3.98 -15.90
N GLY A 235 15.06 4.98 -15.33
CA GLY A 235 13.93 5.66 -15.93
C GLY A 235 13.38 6.78 -15.05
N PRO A 236 12.46 7.60 -15.56
CA PRO A 236 11.92 8.75 -14.82
C PRO A 236 10.96 8.33 -13.69
N GLY A 237 10.45 7.08 -13.71
CA GLY A 237 9.48 6.62 -12.72
C GLY A 237 8.12 7.31 -12.82
N THR A 238 7.34 7.23 -11.73
CA THR A 238 6.07 7.94 -11.55
C THR A 238 6.19 8.88 -10.36
N LEU A 239 5.90 10.17 -10.56
CA LEU A 239 5.84 11.16 -9.49
C LEU A 239 4.43 11.18 -8.89
N ILE A 240 4.34 11.03 -7.57
CA ILE A 240 3.11 11.22 -6.80
C ILE A 240 3.18 12.61 -6.15
N THR A 241 2.20 13.47 -6.44
CA THR A 241 2.23 14.89 -6.11
C THR A 241 0.87 15.44 -5.75
N LEU A 242 0.79 16.72 -5.40
CA LEU A 242 -0.46 17.42 -5.20
C LEU A 242 -1.15 17.73 -6.53
N GLU A 243 -2.47 17.89 -6.49
CA GLU A 243 -3.31 18.20 -7.67
C GLU A 243 -2.90 19.50 -8.37
N GLU A 244 -2.45 20.51 -7.61
CA GLU A 244 -2.05 21.84 -8.10
C GLU A 244 -0.90 21.83 -9.12
N GLU A 245 -0.12 20.74 -9.18
CA GLU A 245 0.97 20.54 -10.13
C GLU A 245 0.55 19.80 -11.42
N GLN A 246 -0.74 19.57 -11.60
CA GLN A 246 -1.29 18.84 -12.75
C GLN A 246 -1.67 19.81 -13.90
N PRO A 247 -1.77 19.31 -15.16
CA PRO A 247 -2.32 20.09 -16.28
C PRO A 247 -3.75 20.56 -16.04
N MET A 248 -4.16 21.67 -16.67
CA MET A 248 -5.51 22.25 -16.51
C MET A 248 -6.65 21.31 -16.90
N GLU A 249 -6.42 20.36 -17.82
CA GLU A 249 -7.36 19.30 -18.17
C GLU A 249 -6.75 17.95 -17.80
N GLN A 250 -7.36 17.29 -16.81
CA GLN A 250 -6.93 15.98 -16.35
C GLN A 250 -7.67 14.87 -17.09
N PRO A 251 -7.06 13.69 -17.30
CA PRO A 251 -7.80 12.54 -17.79
C PRO A 251 -8.94 12.18 -16.83
N VAL A 252 -10.08 11.80 -17.38
CA VAL A 252 -11.25 11.44 -16.58
C VAL A 252 -10.97 10.26 -15.66
N ILE A 253 -10.19 9.29 -16.16
CA ILE A 253 -9.75 8.07 -15.45
C ILE A 253 -8.26 7.96 -15.52
N SER A 254 -7.61 7.80 -14.36
CA SER A 254 -6.17 7.61 -14.23
C SER A 254 -5.77 6.14 -14.30
N GLY A 255 -6.64 5.24 -13.83
CA GLY A 255 -6.34 3.83 -13.89
C GLY A 255 -7.45 2.91 -13.41
N ILE A 256 -7.16 1.61 -13.54
CA ILE A 256 -8.00 0.50 -13.10
C ILE A 256 -7.22 -0.32 -12.08
N ALA A 257 -7.72 -0.37 -10.86
CA ALA A 257 -7.24 -1.25 -9.82
C ALA A 257 -8.17 -2.44 -9.62
N PHE A 258 -7.65 -3.57 -9.16
CA PHE A 258 -8.45 -4.74 -8.87
C PHE A 258 -7.91 -5.54 -7.69
N ASN A 259 -8.80 -6.26 -7.01
CA ASN A 259 -8.44 -7.15 -5.93
C ASN A 259 -9.08 -8.53 -6.12
N ARG A 260 -8.26 -9.59 -6.13
CA ARG A 260 -8.70 -10.99 -6.22
C ARG A 260 -8.99 -11.60 -4.85
N ASP A 261 -8.42 -11.02 -3.79
CA ASP A 261 -8.43 -11.58 -2.44
C ASP A 261 -9.66 -11.12 -1.64
N GLU A 262 -10.81 -11.04 -2.30
CA GLU A 262 -12.09 -10.61 -1.73
C GLU A 262 -13.05 -11.78 -1.53
N ALA A 263 -13.86 -11.67 -0.49
CA ALA A 263 -15.01 -12.54 -0.26
C ALA A 263 -16.20 -11.71 0.21
N LYS A 264 -17.40 -12.07 -0.26
CA LYS A 264 -18.66 -11.39 0.05
C LYS A 264 -19.47 -12.23 1.04
N LEU A 265 -20.04 -11.57 2.04
CA LEU A 265 -20.99 -12.17 2.99
C LEU A 265 -22.25 -11.33 3.05
N THR A 266 -23.37 -12.01 3.17
CA THR A 266 -24.70 -11.38 3.27
C THR A 266 -25.49 -12.02 4.40
N VAL A 267 -26.03 -11.18 5.28
CA VAL A 267 -27.02 -11.56 6.29
C VAL A 267 -28.38 -11.13 5.78
N LEU A 268 -29.25 -12.09 5.46
CA LEU A 268 -30.53 -11.85 4.78
C LEU A 268 -31.67 -11.78 5.78
N GLY A 269 -32.59 -10.82 5.58
CA GLY A 269 -33.88 -10.76 6.27
C GLY A 269 -33.75 -10.53 7.77
N VAL A 270 -32.81 -9.66 8.20
CA VAL A 270 -32.75 -9.21 9.60
C VAL A 270 -33.76 -8.10 9.85
N PRO A 271 -34.31 -7.91 11.06
CA PRO A 271 -35.21 -6.81 11.35
C PRO A 271 -34.59 -5.44 11.04
N ASP A 272 -35.33 -4.57 10.34
CA ASP A 272 -34.91 -3.19 10.07
C ASP A 272 -35.13 -2.31 11.31
N ILE A 273 -34.20 -2.36 12.24
CA ILE A 273 -34.24 -1.63 13.51
C ILE A 273 -32.93 -0.86 13.75
N PRO A 274 -32.97 0.28 14.44
CA PRO A 274 -31.78 1.02 14.81
C PRO A 274 -30.73 0.12 15.52
N GLY A 275 -29.49 0.17 15.05
CA GLY A 275 -28.37 -0.57 15.63
C GLY A 275 -28.10 -1.96 15.02
N VAL A 276 -28.89 -2.43 14.04
CA VAL A 276 -28.68 -3.74 13.41
C VAL A 276 -27.29 -3.84 12.76
N ALA A 277 -26.83 -2.82 12.06
CA ALA A 277 -25.48 -2.78 11.47
C ALA A 277 -24.37 -2.93 12.52
N SER A 278 -24.51 -2.25 13.66
CA SER A 278 -23.56 -2.36 14.77
C SER A 278 -23.56 -3.77 15.40
N ARG A 279 -24.72 -4.41 15.50
CA ARG A 279 -24.84 -5.79 16.01
C ARG A 279 -24.21 -6.82 15.06
N ILE A 280 -24.23 -6.56 13.75
CA ILE A 280 -23.61 -7.43 12.74
C ILE A 280 -22.08 -7.21 12.72
N LEU A 281 -21.64 -5.96 12.62
CA LEU A 281 -20.21 -5.63 12.43
C LEU A 281 -19.42 -5.61 13.75
N GLY A 282 -20.05 -5.39 14.90
CA GLY A 282 -19.37 -5.36 16.19
C GLY A 282 -18.56 -6.63 16.47
N PRO A 283 -19.15 -7.84 16.39
CA PRO A 283 -18.42 -9.09 16.56
C PRO A 283 -17.32 -9.32 15.51
N VAL A 284 -17.51 -8.88 14.25
CA VAL A 284 -16.50 -8.94 13.19
C VAL A 284 -15.30 -8.05 13.55
N SER A 285 -15.57 -6.83 13.98
CA SER A 285 -14.54 -5.89 14.44
C SER A 285 -13.81 -6.41 15.69
N ALA A 286 -14.54 -6.97 16.66
CA ALA A 286 -13.95 -7.59 17.86
C ALA A 286 -13.04 -8.78 17.52
N ALA A 287 -13.30 -9.46 16.40
CA ALA A 287 -12.43 -10.48 15.85
C ALA A 287 -11.21 -9.91 15.09
N ASN A 288 -11.01 -8.57 15.08
CA ASN A 288 -9.96 -7.86 14.36
C ASN A 288 -9.94 -8.17 12.86
N ILE A 289 -11.12 -8.15 12.23
CA ILE A 289 -11.31 -8.36 10.78
C ILE A 289 -11.72 -7.05 10.16
N GLU A 290 -11.02 -6.70 9.08
CA GLU A 290 -11.30 -5.50 8.28
C GLU A 290 -12.45 -5.78 7.31
N VAL A 291 -13.35 -4.79 7.18
CA VAL A 291 -14.49 -4.81 6.27
C VAL A 291 -14.27 -3.70 5.25
N ASP A 292 -14.51 -3.98 3.97
CA ASP A 292 -14.28 -3.00 2.90
C ASP A 292 -15.62 -2.41 2.38
N MET A 293 -16.30 -3.06 1.43
CA MET A 293 -17.58 -2.58 0.91
C MET A 293 -18.72 -2.99 1.84
N ILE A 294 -19.62 -2.06 2.15
CA ILE A 294 -20.84 -2.33 2.94
C ILE A 294 -22.04 -1.84 2.16
N VAL A 295 -23.05 -2.69 1.99
CA VAL A 295 -24.33 -2.37 1.36
C VAL A 295 -25.46 -2.88 2.23
N GLN A 296 -26.40 -2.01 2.57
CA GLN A 296 -27.62 -2.34 3.29
C GLN A 296 -28.83 -2.02 2.41
N ASN A 297 -29.72 -2.98 2.23
CA ASN A 297 -30.96 -2.79 1.46
C ASN A 297 -32.16 -3.07 2.37
N VAL A 298 -33.03 -2.09 2.50
CA VAL A 298 -34.30 -2.23 3.24
C VAL A 298 -35.34 -2.81 2.29
N ALA A 299 -36.03 -3.86 2.74
CA ALA A 299 -37.14 -4.48 2.03
C ALA A 299 -38.51 -3.95 2.51
N ASP A 300 -39.57 -4.17 1.72
CA ASP A 300 -40.92 -3.69 2.02
C ASP A 300 -41.56 -4.36 3.24
N ASP A 301 -41.02 -5.49 3.70
CA ASP A 301 -41.52 -6.29 4.83
C ASP A 301 -40.89 -5.90 6.19
N ASN A 302 -40.29 -4.72 6.31
CA ASN A 302 -39.53 -4.24 7.45
C ASN A 302 -38.33 -5.14 7.80
N SER A 303 -37.81 -5.85 6.83
CA SER A 303 -36.52 -6.53 6.94
C SER A 303 -35.44 -5.78 6.16
N THR A 304 -34.19 -6.08 6.46
CA THR A 304 -33.04 -5.57 5.71
C THR A 304 -32.06 -6.69 5.38
N ASP A 305 -31.47 -6.60 4.20
CA ASP A 305 -30.34 -7.44 3.83
C ASP A 305 -29.04 -6.64 4.02
N PHE A 306 -28.08 -7.23 4.70
CA PHE A 306 -26.81 -6.58 5.01
C PHE A 306 -25.68 -7.36 4.38
N THR A 307 -25.01 -6.72 3.38
CA THR A 307 -23.92 -7.34 2.61
C THR A 307 -22.64 -6.56 2.82
N PHE A 308 -21.52 -7.27 2.96
CA PHE A 308 -20.21 -6.64 3.01
C PHE A 308 -19.12 -7.57 2.46
N THR A 309 -17.94 -6.98 2.16
CA THR A 309 -16.78 -7.74 1.73
C THR A 309 -15.69 -7.73 2.79
N VAL A 310 -14.89 -8.81 2.79
CA VAL A 310 -13.73 -9.01 3.66
C VAL A 310 -12.60 -9.63 2.83
N HIS A 311 -11.39 -9.63 3.37
CA HIS A 311 -10.30 -10.38 2.77
C HIS A 311 -10.64 -11.88 2.74
N ARG A 312 -10.34 -12.55 1.62
CA ARG A 312 -10.69 -13.97 1.39
C ARG A 312 -10.18 -14.91 2.50
N ASN A 313 -9.02 -14.64 3.07
CA ASN A 313 -8.46 -15.44 4.16
C ASN A 313 -9.30 -15.41 5.45
N ASP A 314 -10.12 -14.39 5.65
CA ASP A 314 -10.99 -14.24 6.81
C ASP A 314 -12.39 -14.84 6.59
N PHE A 315 -12.69 -15.30 5.37
CA PHE A 315 -14.04 -15.74 4.96
C PHE A 315 -14.67 -16.76 5.92
N GLU A 316 -13.99 -17.87 6.19
CA GLU A 316 -14.54 -18.94 7.05
C GLU A 316 -14.71 -18.46 8.50
N ARG A 317 -13.79 -17.63 8.98
CA ARG A 317 -13.86 -17.07 10.33
C ARG A 317 -15.03 -16.12 10.47
N VAL A 318 -15.23 -15.22 9.50
CA VAL A 318 -16.37 -14.28 9.48
C VAL A 318 -17.69 -15.02 9.33
N LYS A 319 -17.76 -16.01 8.44
CA LYS A 319 -18.96 -16.82 8.22
C LYS A 319 -19.43 -17.51 9.50
N LYS A 320 -18.49 -18.02 10.31
CA LYS A 320 -18.80 -18.59 11.62
C LYS A 320 -19.41 -17.56 12.57
N VAL A 321 -18.77 -16.39 12.70
CA VAL A 321 -19.26 -15.27 13.53
C VAL A 321 -20.66 -14.82 13.07
N LEU A 322 -20.87 -14.68 11.76
CA LEU A 322 -22.17 -14.25 11.23
C LEU A 322 -23.29 -15.28 11.41
N ASN A 323 -23.00 -16.57 11.41
CA ASN A 323 -24.01 -17.58 11.70
C ASN A 323 -24.54 -17.46 13.14
N GLU A 324 -23.65 -17.17 14.11
CA GLU A 324 -24.04 -16.94 15.51
C GLU A 324 -24.88 -15.64 15.60
N VAL A 325 -24.38 -14.54 15.05
CA VAL A 325 -25.07 -13.25 15.02
C VAL A 325 -26.40 -13.31 14.27
N GLY A 326 -26.45 -14.03 13.16
CA GLY A 326 -27.66 -14.20 12.36
C GLY A 326 -28.77 -14.94 13.12
N ASN A 327 -28.41 -15.97 13.87
CA ASN A 327 -29.34 -16.66 14.74
C ASN A 327 -29.92 -15.75 15.84
N ASP A 328 -29.06 -14.94 16.48
CA ASP A 328 -29.45 -14.01 17.54
C ASP A 328 -30.33 -12.85 17.01
N LEU A 329 -30.18 -12.49 15.75
CA LEU A 329 -30.96 -11.45 15.07
C LEU A 329 -32.22 -11.98 14.40
N GLY A 330 -32.40 -13.31 14.33
CA GLY A 330 -33.49 -13.92 13.59
C GLY A 330 -33.36 -13.79 12.08
N ALA A 331 -32.13 -13.75 11.56
CA ALA A 331 -31.87 -13.69 10.14
C ALA A 331 -32.45 -14.89 9.41
N ARG A 332 -32.99 -14.68 8.22
CA ARG A 332 -33.49 -15.73 7.35
C ARG A 332 -32.39 -16.68 6.88
N GLU A 333 -31.22 -16.13 6.53
CA GLU A 333 -30.09 -16.89 6.03
C GLU A 333 -28.80 -16.07 6.11
N VAL A 334 -27.65 -16.74 6.27
CA VAL A 334 -26.31 -16.17 6.07
C VAL A 334 -25.68 -16.81 4.84
N ARG A 335 -25.40 -16.00 3.82
CA ARG A 335 -24.75 -16.44 2.57
C ARG A 335 -23.34 -15.92 2.49
N GLY A 336 -22.48 -16.66 1.81
CA GLY A 336 -21.11 -16.22 1.51
C GLY A 336 -20.67 -16.69 0.13
N ASP A 337 -19.83 -15.88 -0.52
CA ASP A 337 -19.18 -16.19 -1.80
C ASP A 337 -17.72 -15.72 -1.75
N ALA A 338 -16.80 -16.68 -1.84
CA ALA A 338 -15.35 -16.42 -1.86
C ALA A 338 -14.76 -16.38 -3.29
N ASN A 339 -15.60 -16.58 -4.33
CA ASN A 339 -15.18 -16.58 -5.73
C ASN A 339 -15.56 -15.27 -6.42
N ILE A 340 -15.28 -14.17 -5.77
CA ILE A 340 -15.51 -12.82 -6.28
C ILE A 340 -14.20 -12.07 -6.45
N ALA A 341 -14.25 -11.03 -7.26
CA ALA A 341 -13.19 -10.04 -7.38
C ALA A 341 -13.79 -8.64 -7.42
N LYS A 342 -13.04 -7.66 -6.93
CA LYS A 342 -13.37 -6.25 -7.01
C LYS A 342 -12.59 -5.62 -8.15
N VAL A 343 -13.27 -4.83 -9.00
CA VAL A 343 -12.67 -4.01 -10.06
C VAL A 343 -13.09 -2.58 -9.87
N SER A 344 -12.13 -1.67 -9.89
CA SER A 344 -12.36 -0.25 -9.61
C SER A 344 -11.71 0.62 -10.66
N ILE A 345 -12.46 1.56 -11.22
CA ILE A 345 -11.91 2.66 -12.00
C ILE A 345 -11.67 3.85 -11.05
N VAL A 346 -10.52 4.51 -11.21
CA VAL A 346 -10.08 5.61 -10.35
C VAL A 346 -9.65 6.80 -11.19
N GLY A 347 -10.04 8.01 -10.81
CA GLY A 347 -9.60 9.25 -11.44
C GLY A 347 -10.32 10.48 -10.87
N VAL A 348 -9.58 11.52 -10.53
CA VAL A 348 -10.12 12.79 -10.00
C VAL A 348 -11.00 13.51 -11.03
N GLY A 349 -10.79 13.29 -12.33
CA GLY A 349 -11.61 13.86 -13.40
C GLY A 349 -13.06 13.36 -13.37
N MET A 350 -13.38 12.27 -12.70
CA MET A 350 -14.77 11.78 -12.56
C MET A 350 -15.68 12.75 -11.83
N ARG A 351 -15.16 13.62 -10.95
CA ARG A 351 -15.93 14.63 -10.22
C ARG A 351 -16.75 15.53 -11.11
N SER A 352 -16.25 15.84 -12.29
CA SER A 352 -16.88 16.77 -13.25
C SER A 352 -17.51 16.09 -14.47
N HIS A 353 -17.43 14.76 -14.57
CA HIS A 353 -17.89 14.03 -15.76
C HIS A 353 -19.02 13.05 -15.44
N ALA A 354 -20.21 13.38 -15.92
CA ALA A 354 -21.35 12.45 -15.87
C ALA A 354 -21.15 11.29 -16.86
N GLY A 355 -21.75 10.13 -16.54
CA GLY A 355 -21.78 8.98 -17.47
C GLY A 355 -20.63 7.99 -17.34
N VAL A 356 -19.60 8.23 -16.51
CA VAL A 356 -18.49 7.31 -16.30
C VAL A 356 -18.98 5.95 -15.77
N ALA A 357 -19.85 5.95 -14.77
CA ALA A 357 -20.43 4.73 -14.24
C ALA A 357 -21.25 3.97 -15.30
N SER A 358 -22.10 4.67 -16.10
CA SER A 358 -22.83 4.05 -17.20
C SER A 358 -21.90 3.38 -18.20
N LYS A 359 -20.84 4.08 -18.63
CA LYS A 359 -19.86 3.52 -19.56
C LYS A 359 -19.20 2.25 -19.01
N MET A 360 -18.86 2.24 -17.72
CA MET A 360 -18.33 1.05 -17.04
C MET A 360 -19.34 -0.10 -17.07
N PHE A 361 -20.60 0.16 -16.74
CA PHE A 361 -21.63 -0.87 -16.67
C PHE A 361 -22.00 -1.39 -18.07
N ASP A 362 -22.12 -0.52 -19.06
CA ASP A 362 -22.37 -0.91 -20.47
C ASP A 362 -21.23 -1.78 -21.02
N THR A 363 -19.98 -1.45 -20.70
CA THR A 363 -18.81 -2.24 -21.09
C THR A 363 -18.85 -3.64 -20.47
N LEU A 364 -19.16 -3.75 -19.19
CA LEU A 364 -19.25 -5.06 -18.52
C LEU A 364 -20.45 -5.88 -19.04
N ALA A 365 -21.58 -5.23 -19.33
CA ALA A 365 -22.75 -5.87 -19.89
C ALA A 365 -22.49 -6.42 -21.31
N ALA A 366 -21.76 -5.68 -22.14
CA ALA A 366 -21.35 -6.14 -23.49
C ALA A 366 -20.51 -7.42 -23.44
N GLU A 367 -19.72 -7.59 -22.38
CA GLU A 367 -18.91 -8.79 -22.13
C GLU A 367 -19.68 -9.90 -21.37
N ASN A 368 -20.99 -9.75 -21.15
CA ASN A 368 -21.81 -10.64 -20.34
C ASN A 368 -21.31 -10.85 -18.90
N ILE A 369 -20.73 -9.80 -18.30
CA ILE A 369 -20.23 -9.81 -16.93
C ILE A 369 -21.31 -9.21 -16.01
N ASN A 370 -21.85 -10.04 -15.13
CA ASN A 370 -22.84 -9.60 -14.17
C ASN A 370 -22.18 -8.89 -12.96
N ILE A 371 -22.72 -7.73 -12.59
CA ILE A 371 -22.31 -6.96 -11.42
C ILE A 371 -23.08 -7.45 -10.19
N GLN A 372 -22.40 -7.75 -9.12
CA GLN A 372 -22.99 -8.25 -7.87
C GLN A 372 -23.13 -7.18 -6.79
N MET A 373 -22.23 -6.19 -6.75
CA MET A 373 -22.26 -5.04 -5.86
C MET A 373 -21.64 -3.85 -6.58
N ILE A 374 -22.05 -2.65 -6.18
CA ILE A 374 -21.51 -1.38 -6.67
C ILE A 374 -21.22 -0.49 -5.46
N SER A 375 -20.09 0.20 -5.49
CA SER A 375 -19.74 1.27 -4.55
C SER A 375 -19.12 2.43 -5.32
N THR A 376 -19.50 3.64 -4.99
CA THR A 376 -19.00 4.85 -5.66
C THR A 376 -18.48 5.85 -4.65
N SER A 377 -17.48 6.64 -5.05
CA SER A 377 -17.06 7.86 -4.40
C SER A 377 -16.90 8.96 -5.45
N GLU A 378 -16.40 10.11 -5.07
CA GLU A 378 -16.15 11.22 -6.02
C GLU A 378 -15.11 10.87 -7.10
N ILE A 379 -14.17 9.97 -6.78
CA ILE A 379 -13.03 9.63 -7.65
C ILE A 379 -12.94 8.13 -7.97
N LYS A 380 -13.96 7.35 -7.61
CA LYS A 380 -13.98 5.91 -7.80
C LYS A 380 -15.35 5.37 -8.15
N VAL A 381 -15.38 4.38 -9.05
CA VAL A 381 -16.49 3.44 -9.20
C VAL A 381 -15.93 2.04 -9.06
N ALA A 382 -16.40 1.30 -8.06
CA ALA A 382 -15.98 -0.07 -7.79
C ALA A 382 -17.15 -1.03 -7.98
N VAL A 383 -16.89 -2.17 -8.61
CA VAL A 383 -17.86 -3.26 -8.77
C VAL A 383 -17.29 -4.56 -8.28
N VAL A 384 -18.16 -5.40 -7.74
CA VAL A 384 -17.87 -6.79 -7.43
C VAL A 384 -18.45 -7.66 -8.53
N ILE A 385 -17.62 -8.56 -9.07
CA ILE A 385 -17.97 -9.50 -10.14
C ILE A 385 -17.51 -10.91 -9.76
N ALA A 386 -17.93 -11.94 -10.50
CA ALA A 386 -17.38 -13.28 -10.34
C ALA A 386 -15.89 -13.28 -10.74
N GLU A 387 -15.02 -13.88 -9.91
CA GLU A 387 -13.55 -13.85 -10.06
C GLU A 387 -13.08 -14.32 -11.43
N ARG A 388 -13.74 -15.33 -12.02
CA ARG A 388 -13.40 -15.86 -13.35
C ARG A 388 -13.41 -14.85 -14.48
N TYR A 389 -14.13 -13.73 -14.31
CA TYR A 389 -14.24 -12.66 -15.30
C TYR A 389 -13.27 -11.50 -15.07
N LEU A 390 -12.46 -11.54 -14.01
CA LEU A 390 -11.63 -10.41 -13.60
C LEU A 390 -10.76 -9.87 -14.73
N GLU A 391 -9.95 -10.74 -15.36
CA GLU A 391 -9.01 -10.30 -16.41
C GLU A 391 -9.74 -9.77 -17.66
N LEU A 392 -10.86 -10.41 -18.03
CA LEU A 392 -11.70 -9.92 -19.13
C LEU A 392 -12.25 -8.53 -18.82
N ALA A 393 -12.80 -8.33 -17.61
CA ALA A 393 -13.32 -7.05 -17.16
C ALA A 393 -12.26 -5.95 -17.20
N VAL A 394 -11.07 -6.23 -16.68
CA VAL A 394 -9.96 -5.25 -16.63
C VAL A 394 -9.53 -4.87 -18.07
N ARG A 395 -9.37 -5.85 -18.98
CA ARG A 395 -9.02 -5.58 -20.39
C ARG A 395 -10.09 -4.78 -21.11
N ALA A 396 -11.36 -5.17 -20.98
CA ALA A 396 -12.46 -4.48 -21.61
C ALA A 396 -12.60 -3.02 -21.13
N LEU A 397 -12.52 -2.80 -19.84
CA LEU A 397 -12.57 -1.47 -19.25
C LEU A 397 -11.36 -0.62 -19.65
N HIS A 398 -10.14 -1.19 -19.65
CA HIS A 398 -8.93 -0.47 -20.06
C HIS A 398 -9.03 0.03 -21.50
N SER A 399 -9.53 -0.80 -22.41
CA SER A 399 -9.79 -0.43 -23.79
C SER A 399 -10.93 0.60 -23.91
N ALA A 400 -12.05 0.39 -23.21
CA ALA A 400 -13.21 1.29 -23.26
C ALA A 400 -12.88 2.70 -22.78
N PHE A 401 -12.02 2.84 -21.78
CA PHE A 401 -11.58 4.14 -21.27
C PHE A 401 -10.29 4.67 -21.93
N GLU A 402 -9.83 4.01 -23.01
CA GLU A 402 -8.69 4.45 -23.86
C GLU A 402 -7.40 4.70 -23.04
N LEU A 403 -7.16 3.86 -22.00
CA LEU A 403 -6.04 4.03 -21.10
C LEU A 403 -4.67 3.61 -21.69
N ASP A 404 -4.65 3.02 -22.88
CA ASP A 404 -3.50 2.69 -23.71
C ASP A 404 -3.01 3.90 -24.54
N ALA A 405 -3.89 4.87 -24.82
CA ALA A 405 -3.53 6.05 -25.59
C ALA A 405 -2.55 6.93 -24.81
N ARG A 406 -1.43 7.34 -25.44
CA ARG A 406 -0.59 8.40 -24.91
C ARG A 406 -1.39 9.70 -24.95
N GLU A 407 -1.32 10.52 -23.91
CA GLU A 407 -1.76 11.90 -23.99
C GLU A 407 -1.08 12.54 -25.20
N GLN A 408 -1.83 12.69 -26.29
CA GLN A 408 -1.39 13.55 -27.37
C GLN A 408 -1.42 14.97 -26.79
N ASN A 409 -0.24 15.59 -26.69
CA ASN A 409 -0.13 17.04 -26.45
C ASN A 409 -1.12 17.75 -27.40
N ARG A 410 -2.27 18.14 -26.89
CA ARG A 410 -3.19 19.06 -27.55
C ARG A 410 -3.03 20.45 -26.98
#